data_e3c35d1b3cdeb19341d518573f07066e
#
_entry.id   e3c35d1b3cdeb19341d518573f07066e
#
_cell.length_a   1.000
_cell.length_b   1.000
_cell.length_c   1.000
_cell.angle_alpha   90.00
_cell.angle_beta   90.00
_cell.angle_gamma   90.00
#
_symmetry.space_group_name_H-M   'P 1'
#
loop_
_entity.id
_entity.type
_entity.pdbx_description
1 polymer ?
#
loop_
_entity_poly.entity_id
_entity_poly.type
_entity_poly.pdbx_seq_one_letter_code
_entity_poly.pdbx_strand_id
1 'polypeptide(L)'
;MTNYFKDKKITVMGLGLLGRGVGDVEFLAQNGADLIVTDLKTKKQLQVSLDRLKKFKKIKYVLGKHRLEDFKDRDMILKSAGVPLDSIYIKEAKKNKIPVEMSASLVAKLSDAKIIGITGTRGKSTVTQMIYEILKASKKKVFLGGNVRGIATLPLLESTKKGDYIVMELDSWQLQGFGEGNISPHIAVFTNLMRDHMNYYKGSMAKYFTDKANIYKYQKKGDYLIAGKEIARKIKD
;
A
#
# COMPACT_ATOMS: atom_id res chain seq x y z
N MET A 1 -19.36 -0.80 3.98
CA MET A 1 -17.96 -1.14 4.35
C MET A 1 -17.58 -0.81 5.79
N THR A 2 -18.35 0.00 6.48
CA THR A 2 -18.07 0.45 7.87
C THR A 2 -17.84 -0.68 8.90
N ASN A 3 -18.34 -1.88 8.64
CA ASN A 3 -18.18 -3.01 9.57
C ASN A 3 -16.94 -3.91 9.32
N TYR A 4 -16.18 -3.70 8.22
CA TYR A 4 -15.07 -4.60 7.89
C TYR A 4 -13.93 -4.57 8.92
N PHE A 5 -13.65 -3.41 9.51
CA PHE A 5 -12.56 -3.22 10.48
C PHE A 5 -13.01 -3.25 11.94
N LYS A 6 -14.33 -3.17 12.17
CA LYS A 6 -14.88 -3.11 13.52
C LYS A 6 -14.47 -4.35 14.33
N ASP A 7 -13.95 -4.11 15.54
CA ASP A 7 -13.48 -5.09 16.52
C ASP A 7 -12.31 -5.98 16.03
N LYS A 8 -11.79 -5.76 14.81
CA LYS A 8 -10.60 -6.49 14.34
C LYS A 8 -9.35 -6.06 15.08
N LYS A 9 -8.61 -7.04 15.53
CA LYS A 9 -7.28 -6.88 16.11
C LYS A 9 -6.25 -6.67 15.00
N ILE A 10 -5.77 -5.44 14.80
CA ILE A 10 -4.84 -5.11 13.72
C ILE A 10 -3.53 -4.59 14.30
N THR A 11 -2.40 -5.17 13.87
CA THR A 11 -1.09 -4.60 14.15
C THR A 11 -0.63 -3.79 12.94
N VAL A 12 -0.41 -2.49 13.16
CA VAL A 12 0.17 -1.59 12.15
C VAL A 12 1.67 -1.55 12.35
N MET A 13 2.43 -2.06 11.38
CA MET A 13 3.90 -2.11 11.42
C MET A 13 4.50 -1.00 10.56
N GLY A 14 4.99 0.05 11.24
CA GLY A 14 5.56 1.23 10.61
C GLY A 14 4.57 2.37 10.44
N LEU A 15 4.51 3.27 11.45
CA LEU A 15 3.71 4.50 11.40
C LEU A 15 4.27 5.50 10.40
N GLY A 16 5.60 5.62 10.35
CA GLY A 16 6.32 6.50 9.46
C GLY A 16 6.17 8.00 9.78
N LEU A 17 6.87 8.83 8.97
CA LEU A 17 6.94 10.29 9.17
C LEU A 17 6.19 11.09 8.10
N LEU A 18 5.75 10.44 7.01
CA LEU A 18 5.19 11.13 5.84
C LEU A 18 3.66 11.32 5.87
N GLY A 19 3.03 11.05 7.01
CA GLY A 19 1.59 11.26 7.22
C GLY A 19 0.68 10.16 6.67
N ARG A 20 1.14 9.31 5.74
CA ARG A 20 0.33 8.23 5.15
C ARG A 20 -0.10 7.20 6.19
N GLY A 21 0.86 6.62 6.92
CA GLY A 21 0.57 5.64 7.96
C GLY A 21 -0.28 6.21 9.10
N VAL A 22 -0.10 7.49 9.43
CA VAL A 22 -0.92 8.18 10.43
C VAL A 22 -2.39 8.23 9.97
N GLY A 23 -2.64 8.63 8.72
CA GLY A 23 -4.01 8.68 8.20
C GLY A 23 -4.65 7.30 8.05
N ASP A 24 -3.87 6.27 7.73
CA ASP A 24 -4.36 4.89 7.72
C ASP A 24 -4.71 4.41 9.15
N VAL A 25 -3.90 4.75 10.16
CA VAL A 25 -4.21 4.47 11.57
C VAL A 25 -5.43 5.23 12.06
N GLU A 26 -5.56 6.53 11.70
CA GLU A 26 -6.77 7.32 12.01
C GLU A 26 -8.02 6.64 11.46
N PHE A 27 -7.99 6.24 10.19
CA PHE A 27 -9.09 5.54 9.53
C PHE A 27 -9.46 4.24 10.24
N LEU A 28 -8.49 3.38 10.56
CA LEU A 28 -8.73 2.12 11.26
C LEU A 28 -9.33 2.34 12.66
N ALA A 29 -8.81 3.34 13.41
CA ALA A 29 -9.31 3.68 14.74
C ALA A 29 -10.74 4.24 14.68
N GLN A 30 -11.07 5.06 13.69
CA GLN A 30 -12.42 5.58 13.45
C GLN A 30 -13.40 4.46 13.11
N ASN A 31 -12.92 3.42 12.42
CA ASN A 31 -13.70 2.25 12.05
C ASN A 31 -13.72 1.15 13.13
N GLY A 32 -13.30 1.46 14.35
CA GLY A 32 -13.47 0.59 15.51
C GLY A 32 -12.51 -0.58 15.63
N ALA A 33 -11.36 -0.55 14.93
CA ALA A 33 -10.34 -1.58 15.07
C ALA A 33 -9.61 -1.52 16.43
N ASP A 34 -9.25 -2.69 17.00
CA ASP A 34 -8.32 -2.79 18.15
C ASP A 34 -6.87 -2.74 17.62
N LEU A 35 -6.18 -1.64 17.87
CA LEU A 35 -4.91 -1.31 17.24
C LEU A 35 -3.71 -1.48 18.16
N ILE A 36 -2.70 -2.18 17.65
CA ILE A 36 -1.31 -2.05 18.07
C ILE A 36 -0.54 -1.35 16.96
N VAL A 37 0.09 -0.22 17.28
CA VAL A 37 0.95 0.52 16.33
C VAL A 37 2.39 0.37 16.77
N THR A 38 3.22 -0.23 15.92
CA THR A 38 4.62 -0.49 16.25
C THR A 38 5.56 0.15 15.21
N ASP A 39 6.63 0.79 15.67
CA ASP A 39 7.65 1.43 14.81
C ASP A 39 9.02 1.35 15.48
N LEU A 40 10.09 1.21 14.68
CA LEU A 40 11.49 1.26 15.17
C LEU A 40 11.89 2.65 15.62
N LYS A 41 11.19 3.69 15.17
CA LYS A 41 11.42 5.06 15.61
C LYS A 41 10.93 5.28 17.03
N THR A 42 11.66 6.11 17.75
CA THR A 42 11.33 6.48 19.12
C THR A 42 10.10 7.39 19.18
N LYS A 43 9.51 7.51 20.36
CA LYS A 43 8.39 8.43 20.63
C LYS A 43 8.73 9.86 20.22
N LYS A 44 9.96 10.34 20.54
CA LYS A 44 10.44 11.69 20.16
C LYS A 44 10.43 11.89 18.64
N GLN A 45 10.89 10.90 17.87
CA GLN A 45 10.93 10.98 16.42
C GLN A 45 9.52 10.97 15.79
N LEU A 46 8.57 10.33 16.44
CA LEU A 46 7.18 10.21 15.96
C LEU A 46 6.21 11.21 16.59
N GLN A 47 6.69 12.19 17.36
CA GLN A 47 5.84 13.07 18.16
C GLN A 47 4.72 13.72 17.34
N VAL A 48 5.04 14.28 16.17
CA VAL A 48 4.04 14.91 15.27
C VAL A 48 2.95 13.91 14.84
N SER A 49 3.34 12.67 14.54
CA SER A 49 2.41 11.61 14.18
C SER A 49 1.53 11.20 15.35
N LEU A 50 2.11 11.11 16.55
CA LEU A 50 1.40 10.75 17.78
C LEU A 50 0.41 11.85 18.23
N ASP A 51 0.77 13.12 18.05
CA ASP A 51 -0.11 14.24 18.39
C ASP A 51 -1.40 14.24 17.57
N ARG A 52 -1.31 13.84 16.30
CA ARG A 52 -2.51 13.64 15.45
C ARG A 52 -3.40 12.50 15.96
N LEU A 53 -2.81 11.46 16.53
CA LEU A 53 -3.51 10.27 17.00
C LEU A 53 -3.97 10.34 18.46
N LYS A 54 -3.63 11.39 19.21
CA LYS A 54 -3.88 11.52 20.65
C LYS A 54 -5.35 11.41 21.07
N LYS A 55 -6.27 11.71 20.16
CA LYS A 55 -7.72 11.59 20.36
C LYS A 55 -8.18 10.12 20.46
N PHE A 56 -7.42 9.17 19.91
CA PHE A 56 -7.74 7.74 19.93
C PHE A 56 -7.07 7.04 21.11
N LYS A 57 -7.70 7.09 22.27
CA LYS A 57 -7.13 6.61 23.55
C LYS A 57 -6.89 5.09 23.63
N LYS A 58 -7.55 4.30 22.75
CA LYS A 58 -7.48 2.83 22.76
C LYS A 58 -6.29 2.27 21.96
N ILE A 59 -5.57 3.11 21.20
CA ILE A 59 -4.40 2.64 20.43
C ILE A 59 -3.25 2.28 21.38
N LYS A 60 -2.74 1.05 21.26
CA LYS A 60 -1.54 0.60 21.96
C LYS A 60 -0.30 0.90 21.11
N TYR A 61 0.71 1.54 21.69
CA TYR A 61 1.94 1.90 20.99
C TYR A 61 3.14 1.09 21.47
N VAL A 62 3.92 0.54 20.54
CA VAL A 62 5.20 -0.13 20.77
C VAL A 62 6.25 0.59 19.90
N LEU A 63 7.01 1.51 20.48
CA LEU A 63 7.90 2.41 19.77
C LEU A 63 9.37 2.16 20.14
N GLY A 64 10.29 2.38 19.18
CA GLY A 64 11.72 2.09 19.30
C GLY A 64 12.06 0.61 19.09
N LYS A 65 11.09 -0.26 18.96
CA LYS A 65 11.26 -1.70 18.73
C LYS A 65 9.98 -2.32 18.18
N HIS A 66 10.10 -3.55 17.68
CA HIS A 66 8.97 -4.45 17.47
C HIS A 66 9.05 -5.60 18.48
N ARG A 67 7.93 -6.27 18.77
CA ARG A 67 7.84 -7.43 19.67
C ARG A 67 7.12 -8.56 18.93
N LEU A 68 7.62 -9.79 19.03
CA LEU A 68 7.02 -10.93 18.33
C LEU A 68 5.58 -11.24 18.78
N GLU A 69 5.26 -10.98 20.04
CA GLU A 69 3.91 -11.17 20.56
C GLU A 69 2.86 -10.30 19.88
N ASP A 70 3.25 -9.11 19.36
CA ASP A 70 2.35 -8.20 18.65
C ASP A 70 1.97 -8.71 17.23
N PHE A 71 2.58 -9.83 16.80
CA PHE A 71 2.34 -10.49 15.51
C PHE A 71 1.70 -11.88 15.68
N LYS A 72 1.13 -12.12 16.85
CA LYS A 72 0.34 -13.32 17.18
C LYS A 72 -1.07 -12.88 17.58
N ASP A 73 -2.05 -13.77 17.48
CA ASP A 73 -3.45 -13.51 17.88
C ASP A 73 -3.96 -12.14 17.35
N ARG A 74 -3.76 -11.91 16.06
CA ARG A 74 -4.24 -10.74 15.32
C ARG A 74 -5.07 -11.18 14.12
N ASP A 75 -6.02 -10.35 13.68
CA ASP A 75 -6.81 -10.61 12.49
C ASP A 75 -6.10 -10.14 11.22
N MET A 76 -5.14 -9.22 11.37
CA MET A 76 -4.39 -8.64 10.25
C MET A 76 -3.11 -7.94 10.72
N ILE A 77 -2.08 -8.01 9.92
CA ILE A 77 -0.92 -7.11 10.00
C ILE A 77 -1.01 -6.12 8.82
N LEU A 78 -1.07 -4.84 9.12
CA LEU A 78 -0.93 -3.79 8.11
C LEU A 78 0.51 -3.29 8.14
N LYS A 79 1.32 -3.70 7.16
CA LYS A 79 2.72 -3.28 7.09
C LYS A 79 2.92 -2.08 6.17
N SER A 80 3.85 -1.19 6.54
CA SER A 80 4.32 -0.14 5.63
C SER A 80 5.18 -0.73 4.50
N ALA A 81 5.26 -0.01 3.36
CA ALA A 81 6.00 -0.47 2.18
C ALA A 81 7.48 -0.79 2.48
N GLY A 82 8.15 0.01 3.32
CA GLY A 82 9.56 -0.18 3.65
C GLY A 82 9.87 -1.36 4.57
N VAL A 83 8.87 -2.07 5.11
CA VAL A 83 9.09 -3.27 5.91
C VAL A 83 9.35 -4.46 5.00
N PRO A 84 10.52 -5.15 5.09
CA PRO A 84 10.83 -6.31 4.26
C PRO A 84 9.88 -7.49 4.53
N LEU A 85 9.51 -8.22 3.48
CA LEU A 85 8.66 -9.42 3.61
C LEU A 85 9.36 -10.58 4.36
N ASP A 86 10.68 -10.60 4.38
CA ASP A 86 11.50 -11.59 5.09
C ASP A 86 11.80 -11.21 6.55
N SER A 87 11.23 -10.10 7.04
CA SER A 87 11.30 -9.71 8.45
C SER A 87 10.82 -10.84 9.38
N ILE A 88 11.52 -11.05 10.49
CA ILE A 88 11.16 -12.07 11.49
C ILE A 88 9.73 -11.89 12.01
N TYR A 89 9.25 -10.66 12.11
CA TYR A 89 7.90 -10.31 12.55
C TYR A 89 6.84 -10.69 11.52
N ILE A 90 7.12 -10.45 10.23
CA ILE A 90 6.24 -10.88 9.14
C ILE A 90 6.22 -12.40 9.01
N LYS A 91 7.37 -13.06 9.19
CA LYS A 91 7.44 -14.53 9.24
C LYS A 91 6.62 -15.09 10.40
N GLU A 92 6.66 -14.46 11.58
CA GLU A 92 5.85 -14.88 12.73
C GLU A 92 4.35 -14.74 12.42
N ALA A 93 3.90 -13.62 11.84
CA ALA A 93 2.52 -13.46 11.42
C ALA A 93 2.08 -14.55 10.43
N LYS A 94 2.90 -14.81 9.38
CA LYS A 94 2.63 -15.86 8.39
C LYS A 94 2.58 -17.26 9.03
N LYS A 95 3.47 -17.57 9.98
CA LYS A 95 3.45 -18.84 10.75
C LYS A 95 2.13 -19.03 11.49
N ASN A 96 1.58 -17.93 12.02
CA ASN A 96 0.27 -17.93 12.71
C ASN A 96 -0.91 -17.76 11.73
N LYS A 97 -0.69 -17.86 10.40
CA LYS A 97 -1.72 -17.72 9.36
C LYS A 97 -2.44 -16.36 9.38
N ILE A 98 -1.79 -15.33 9.90
CA ILE A 98 -2.33 -13.97 9.97
C ILE A 98 -2.09 -13.28 8.61
N PRO A 99 -3.12 -12.72 7.96
CA PRO A 99 -2.98 -11.97 6.72
C PRO A 99 -2.05 -10.77 6.89
N VAL A 100 -1.11 -10.59 5.95
CA VAL A 100 -0.21 -9.44 5.91
C VAL A 100 -0.62 -8.57 4.73
N GLU A 101 -1.11 -7.38 5.02
CA GLU A 101 -1.67 -6.46 4.04
C GLU A 101 -0.84 -5.16 3.96
N MET A 102 -1.04 -4.45 2.88
CA MET A 102 -0.58 -3.08 2.68
C MET A 102 -1.76 -2.20 2.28
N SER A 103 -1.75 -0.92 2.66
CA SER A 103 -2.89 -0.03 2.43
C SER A 103 -3.34 0.00 0.97
N ALA A 104 -2.39 0.07 0.02
CA ALA A 104 -2.72 0.15 -1.41
C ALA A 104 -3.36 -1.14 -1.94
N SER A 105 -2.81 -2.32 -1.59
CA SER A 105 -3.40 -3.61 -1.99
C SER A 105 -4.73 -3.87 -1.29
N LEU A 106 -4.86 -3.47 -0.03
CA LEU A 106 -6.11 -3.63 0.71
C LEU A 106 -7.24 -2.77 0.12
N VAL A 107 -6.95 -1.52 -0.26
CA VAL A 107 -7.91 -0.68 -0.98
C VAL A 107 -8.25 -1.28 -2.34
N ALA A 108 -7.28 -1.80 -3.09
CA ALA A 108 -7.55 -2.45 -4.37
C ALA A 108 -8.42 -3.72 -4.24
N LYS A 109 -8.34 -4.43 -3.10
CA LYS A 109 -9.20 -5.59 -2.80
C LYS A 109 -10.63 -5.22 -2.40
N LEU A 110 -10.79 -4.14 -1.65
CA LEU A 110 -12.04 -3.83 -0.96
C LEU A 110 -12.86 -2.72 -1.64
N SER A 111 -12.24 -1.89 -2.49
CA SER A 111 -12.93 -0.79 -3.17
C SER A 111 -13.68 -1.25 -4.42
N ASP A 112 -14.87 -0.72 -4.64
CA ASP A 112 -15.63 -0.88 -5.89
C ASP A 112 -15.19 0.12 -6.98
N ALA A 113 -14.29 1.05 -6.68
CA ALA A 113 -13.76 2.01 -7.64
C ALA A 113 -12.80 1.35 -8.63
N LYS A 114 -12.70 1.91 -9.85
CA LYS A 114 -11.70 1.44 -10.83
C LYS A 114 -10.29 1.91 -10.43
N ILE A 115 -9.39 0.97 -10.23
CA ILE A 115 -8.01 1.26 -9.88
C ILE A 115 -7.17 1.43 -11.14
N ILE A 116 -6.47 2.57 -11.24
CA ILE A 116 -5.44 2.84 -12.24
C ILE A 116 -4.10 2.86 -11.49
N GLY A 117 -3.27 1.85 -11.71
CA GLY A 117 -1.97 1.72 -11.03
C GLY A 117 -0.82 2.14 -11.94
N ILE A 118 0.07 2.97 -11.43
CA ILE A 118 1.24 3.46 -12.17
C ILE A 118 2.52 2.99 -11.47
N THR A 119 3.36 2.26 -12.21
CA THR A 119 4.70 1.86 -11.76
C THR A 119 5.77 2.19 -12.77
N GLY A 120 7.00 1.96 -12.40
CA GLY A 120 8.21 2.15 -13.17
C GLY A 120 9.36 2.62 -12.28
N THR A 121 10.54 2.78 -12.82
CA THR A 121 11.67 3.35 -12.07
C THR A 121 11.52 4.86 -11.99
N ARG A 122 11.25 5.53 -13.11
CA ARG A 122 11.10 6.98 -13.22
C ARG A 122 9.74 7.36 -13.82
N GLY A 123 9.30 8.58 -13.57
CA GLY A 123 8.08 9.14 -14.15
C GLY A 123 6.76 8.74 -13.48
N LYS A 124 6.77 7.89 -12.46
CA LYS A 124 5.55 7.45 -11.74
C LYS A 124 4.70 8.64 -11.28
N SER A 125 5.26 9.54 -10.49
CA SER A 125 4.53 10.69 -9.92
C SER A 125 3.99 11.61 -11.00
N THR A 126 4.78 11.89 -12.04
CA THR A 126 4.36 12.72 -13.17
C THR A 126 3.17 12.10 -13.91
N VAL A 127 3.28 10.81 -14.28
CA VAL A 127 2.20 10.11 -14.99
C VAL A 127 0.96 9.96 -14.10
N THR A 128 1.13 9.68 -12.81
CA THR A 128 0.03 9.63 -11.84
C THR A 128 -0.73 10.95 -11.80
N GLN A 129 -0.01 12.07 -11.68
CA GLN A 129 -0.62 13.41 -11.65
C GLN A 129 -1.29 13.76 -12.99
N MET A 130 -0.66 13.46 -14.12
CA MET A 130 -1.24 13.72 -15.43
C MET A 130 -2.57 12.96 -15.62
N ILE A 131 -2.62 11.67 -15.30
CA ILE A 131 -3.84 10.88 -15.41
C ILE A 131 -4.93 11.43 -14.48
N TYR A 132 -4.56 11.79 -13.25
CA TYR A 132 -5.48 12.40 -12.29
C TYR A 132 -6.10 13.69 -12.86
N GLU A 133 -5.28 14.62 -13.37
CA GLU A 133 -5.77 15.91 -13.90
C GLU A 133 -6.62 15.72 -15.17
N ILE A 134 -6.27 14.81 -16.06
CA ILE A 134 -7.07 14.49 -17.25
C ILE A 134 -8.45 13.96 -16.86
N LEU A 135 -8.53 13.01 -15.93
CA LEU A 135 -9.80 12.47 -15.47
C LEU A 135 -10.64 13.53 -14.77
N LYS A 136 -10.00 14.38 -13.95
CA LYS A 136 -10.65 15.50 -13.27
C LYS A 136 -11.20 16.53 -14.27
N ALA A 137 -10.41 16.90 -15.28
CA ALA A 137 -10.85 17.81 -16.35
C ALA A 137 -12.03 17.21 -17.16
N SER A 138 -12.04 15.89 -17.31
CA SER A 138 -13.15 15.15 -17.93
C SER A 138 -14.36 14.96 -16.99
N LYS A 139 -14.43 15.71 -15.88
CA LYS A 139 -15.50 15.65 -14.88
C LYS A 139 -15.73 14.26 -14.26
N LYS A 140 -14.71 13.38 -14.30
CA LYS A 140 -14.74 12.10 -13.59
C LYS A 140 -14.45 12.31 -12.11
N LYS A 141 -15.12 11.57 -11.25
CA LYS A 141 -14.78 11.55 -9.83
C LYS A 141 -13.55 10.67 -9.64
N VAL A 142 -12.44 11.30 -9.27
CA VAL A 142 -11.12 10.68 -9.22
C VAL A 142 -10.37 11.06 -7.94
N PHE A 143 -9.61 10.12 -7.41
CA PHE A 143 -8.84 10.24 -6.18
C PHE A 143 -7.40 9.77 -6.40
N LEU A 144 -6.48 10.31 -5.61
CA LEU A 144 -5.08 9.88 -5.58
C LEU A 144 -4.86 8.90 -4.42
N GLY A 145 -3.98 7.90 -4.62
CA GLY A 145 -3.60 6.95 -3.59
C GLY A 145 -2.22 6.32 -3.82
N GLY A 146 -1.89 5.34 -2.99
CA GLY A 146 -0.60 4.64 -3.07
C GLY A 146 0.56 5.45 -2.51
N ASN A 147 1.66 5.57 -3.26
CA ASN A 147 2.90 6.23 -2.81
C ASN A 147 2.86 7.77 -2.94
N VAL A 148 1.70 8.36 -3.12
CA VAL A 148 1.56 9.82 -3.19
C VAL A 148 1.84 10.43 -1.81
N ARG A 149 2.72 11.43 -1.77
CA ARG A 149 3.15 12.04 -0.51
C ARG A 149 1.97 12.72 0.20
N GLY A 150 1.86 12.48 1.50
CA GLY A 150 0.85 13.11 2.36
C GLY A 150 -0.57 12.55 2.23
N ILE A 151 -0.83 11.65 1.28
CA ILE A 151 -2.15 11.06 1.06
C ILE A 151 -2.20 9.65 1.67
N ALA A 152 -3.06 9.46 2.69
CA ALA A 152 -3.38 8.15 3.22
C ALA A 152 -4.29 7.40 2.25
N THR A 153 -4.10 6.09 2.13
CA THR A 153 -4.80 5.31 1.11
C THR A 153 -6.07 4.65 1.66
N LEU A 154 -6.08 4.15 2.90
CA LEU A 154 -7.25 3.48 3.47
C LEU A 154 -8.52 4.35 3.53
N PRO A 155 -8.48 5.68 3.80
CA PRO A 155 -9.67 6.53 3.78
C PRO A 155 -10.42 6.54 2.44
N LEU A 156 -9.77 6.12 1.35
CA LEU A 156 -10.42 6.01 0.03
C LEU A 156 -11.55 4.97 0.02
N LEU A 157 -11.52 3.99 0.94
CA LEU A 157 -12.60 3.01 1.08
C LEU A 157 -13.96 3.64 1.42
N GLU A 158 -13.97 4.76 2.14
CA GLU A 158 -15.22 5.51 2.44
C GLU A 158 -15.49 6.61 1.43
N SER A 159 -14.43 7.19 0.84
CA SER A 159 -14.54 8.32 -0.06
C SER A 159 -14.98 7.93 -1.47
N THR A 160 -14.85 6.65 -1.85
CA THR A 160 -15.08 6.17 -3.21
C THR A 160 -16.23 5.18 -3.31
N LYS A 161 -16.85 5.13 -4.48
CA LYS A 161 -17.92 4.18 -4.81
C LYS A 161 -17.75 3.62 -6.23
N LYS A 162 -18.58 2.66 -6.59
CA LYS A 162 -18.63 2.11 -7.95
C LYS A 162 -18.82 3.24 -8.98
N GLY A 163 -17.96 3.23 -10.00
CA GLY A 163 -17.93 4.26 -11.05
C GLY A 163 -16.89 5.36 -10.82
N ASP A 164 -16.37 5.52 -9.60
CA ASP A 164 -15.25 6.41 -9.30
C ASP A 164 -13.91 5.79 -9.75
N TYR A 165 -12.85 6.62 -9.78
CA TYR A 165 -11.49 6.20 -10.13
C TYR A 165 -10.52 6.48 -8.98
N ILE A 166 -9.60 5.55 -8.75
CA ILE A 166 -8.45 5.77 -7.86
C ILE A 166 -7.18 5.62 -8.70
N VAL A 167 -6.40 6.68 -8.81
CA VAL A 167 -5.10 6.70 -9.49
C VAL A 167 -4.02 6.51 -8.44
N MET A 168 -3.31 5.38 -8.50
CA MET A 168 -2.32 4.97 -7.49
C MET A 168 -0.91 5.00 -8.06
N GLU A 169 -0.04 5.79 -7.42
CA GLU A 169 1.40 5.60 -7.61
C GLU A 169 1.83 4.34 -6.84
N LEU A 170 2.43 3.38 -7.52
CA LEU A 170 2.83 2.10 -6.92
C LEU A 170 4.34 1.86 -7.12
N ASP A 171 5.09 1.86 -6.02
CA ASP A 171 6.48 1.41 -6.03
C ASP A 171 6.58 -0.13 -6.01
N SER A 172 7.81 -0.66 -6.13
CA SER A 172 8.00 -2.11 -6.14
C SER A 172 7.63 -2.78 -4.82
N TRP A 173 7.82 -2.09 -3.70
CA TRP A 173 7.48 -2.63 -2.38
C TRP A 173 5.96 -2.69 -2.17
N GLN A 174 5.21 -1.68 -2.62
CA GLN A 174 3.75 -1.73 -2.56
C GLN A 174 3.19 -2.84 -3.46
N LEU A 175 3.81 -3.06 -4.62
CA LEU A 175 3.44 -4.13 -5.54
C LEU A 175 3.70 -5.53 -4.97
N GLN A 176 4.55 -5.70 -3.94
CA GLN A 176 4.62 -6.95 -3.19
C GLN A 176 3.27 -7.30 -2.55
N GLY A 177 2.57 -6.31 -1.98
CA GLY A 177 1.23 -6.52 -1.42
C GLY A 177 0.18 -6.92 -2.48
N PHE A 178 0.32 -6.41 -3.70
CA PHE A 178 -0.50 -6.85 -4.83
C PHE A 178 -0.20 -8.30 -5.21
N GLY A 179 1.09 -8.69 -5.21
CA GLY A 179 1.52 -10.07 -5.45
C GLY A 179 1.01 -11.05 -4.39
N GLU A 180 1.18 -10.73 -3.11
CA GLU A 180 0.67 -11.54 -1.99
C GLU A 180 -0.88 -11.70 -2.05
N GLY A 181 -1.56 -10.67 -2.56
CA GLY A 181 -3.02 -10.66 -2.71
C GLY A 181 -3.54 -11.27 -4.02
N ASN A 182 -2.67 -11.67 -4.95
CA ASN A 182 -3.03 -12.14 -6.29
C ASN A 182 -3.98 -11.18 -7.02
N ILE A 183 -3.69 -9.88 -6.96
CA ILE A 183 -4.48 -8.83 -7.56
C ILE A 183 -3.62 -7.90 -8.42
N SER A 184 -4.23 -7.26 -9.39
CA SER A 184 -3.64 -6.18 -10.19
C SER A 184 -4.68 -5.09 -10.42
N PRO A 185 -4.26 -3.82 -10.68
CA PRO A 185 -5.15 -2.75 -11.06
C PRO A 185 -5.92 -3.07 -12.36
N HIS A 186 -7.13 -2.50 -12.50
CA HIS A 186 -7.93 -2.58 -13.74
C HIS A 186 -7.19 -1.98 -14.94
N ILE A 187 -6.46 -0.89 -14.71
CA ILE A 187 -5.58 -0.28 -15.70
C ILE A 187 -4.19 -0.18 -15.06
N ALA A 188 -3.22 -0.84 -15.67
CA ALA A 188 -1.83 -0.82 -15.26
C ALA A 188 -1.01 0.03 -16.23
N VAL A 189 -0.18 0.93 -15.70
CA VAL A 189 0.78 1.71 -16.48
C VAL A 189 2.18 1.39 -15.99
N PHE A 190 3.03 0.85 -16.87
CA PHE A 190 4.42 0.55 -16.55
C PHE A 190 5.33 1.44 -17.42
N THR A 191 5.87 2.50 -16.81
CA THR A 191 6.59 3.55 -17.55
C THR A 191 7.94 3.07 -18.10
N ASN A 192 8.83 2.58 -17.24
CA ASN A 192 10.18 2.12 -17.58
C ASN A 192 10.77 1.23 -16.49
N LEU A 193 11.89 0.56 -16.82
CA LEU A 193 12.67 -0.25 -15.88
C LEU A 193 14.15 0.08 -16.01
N MET A 194 14.72 0.68 -14.97
CA MET A 194 16.13 1.03 -14.86
C MET A 194 16.68 0.47 -13.54
N ARG A 195 18.00 0.46 -13.35
CA ARG A 195 18.60 0.05 -12.08
C ARG A 195 18.22 1.04 -10.97
N ASP A 196 17.56 0.52 -9.93
CA ASP A 196 17.22 1.27 -8.72
C ASP A 196 16.99 0.28 -7.56
N HIS A 197 17.15 0.73 -6.31
CA HIS A 197 16.97 -0.10 -5.12
C HIS A 197 17.81 -1.39 -5.09
N MET A 198 18.96 -1.42 -5.76
CA MET A 198 19.76 -2.64 -5.90
C MET A 198 20.32 -3.15 -4.57
N ASN A 199 20.50 -2.30 -3.57
CA ASN A 199 20.82 -2.70 -2.20
C ASN A 199 19.72 -3.60 -1.61
N TYR A 200 18.45 -3.25 -1.77
CA TYR A 200 17.32 -4.07 -1.33
C TYR A 200 17.20 -5.37 -2.12
N TYR A 201 17.32 -5.29 -3.44
CA TYR A 201 17.21 -6.45 -4.33
C TYR A 201 18.49 -7.28 -4.47
N LYS A 202 19.54 -6.99 -3.66
CA LYS A 202 20.85 -7.70 -3.70
C LYS A 202 21.42 -7.78 -5.11
N GLY A 203 21.35 -6.68 -5.86
CA GLY A 203 21.81 -6.57 -7.24
C GLY A 203 20.91 -7.18 -8.31
N SER A 204 19.83 -7.85 -7.94
CA SER A 204 18.97 -8.61 -8.88
C SER A 204 17.90 -7.73 -9.53
N MET A 205 18.12 -7.36 -10.80
CA MET A 205 17.10 -6.73 -11.65
C MET A 205 15.89 -7.63 -11.90
N ALA A 206 16.09 -8.95 -11.94
CA ALA A 206 14.99 -9.91 -12.11
C ALA A 206 14.00 -9.84 -10.93
N LYS A 207 14.50 -9.86 -9.68
CA LYS A 207 13.64 -9.70 -8.49
C LYS A 207 12.91 -8.36 -8.47
N TYR A 208 13.61 -7.28 -8.84
CA TYR A 208 13.00 -5.95 -8.93
C TYR A 208 11.89 -5.90 -9.99
N PHE A 209 12.11 -6.52 -11.15
CA PHE A 209 11.10 -6.65 -12.19
C PHE A 209 9.91 -7.50 -11.74
N THR A 210 10.18 -8.67 -11.09
CA THR A 210 9.13 -9.56 -10.58
C THR A 210 8.17 -8.84 -9.65
N ASP A 211 8.67 -8.03 -8.71
CA ASP A 211 7.82 -7.24 -7.83
C ASP A 211 6.99 -6.21 -8.61
N LYS A 212 7.59 -5.52 -9.59
CA LYS A 212 6.87 -4.57 -10.44
C LYS A 212 5.86 -5.24 -11.37
N ALA A 213 6.13 -6.45 -11.82
CA ALA A 213 5.24 -7.21 -12.69
C ALA A 213 3.89 -7.54 -12.03
N ASN A 214 3.82 -7.53 -10.68
CA ASN A 214 2.55 -7.69 -9.98
C ASN A 214 1.50 -6.61 -10.35
N ILE A 215 1.91 -5.52 -10.98
CA ILE A 215 0.96 -4.52 -11.48
C ILE A 215 0.05 -5.06 -12.59
N TYR A 216 0.49 -6.08 -13.35
CA TYR A 216 -0.30 -6.66 -14.44
C TYR A 216 -0.52 -8.18 -14.33
N LYS A 217 0.30 -8.87 -13.53
CA LYS A 217 0.35 -10.34 -13.50
C LYS A 217 -0.99 -11.01 -13.19
N TYR A 218 -1.85 -10.36 -12.44
CA TYR A 218 -3.14 -10.87 -12.00
C TYR A 218 -4.32 -10.14 -12.66
N GLN A 219 -4.08 -9.42 -13.77
CA GLN A 219 -5.13 -8.79 -14.54
C GLN A 219 -6.08 -9.82 -15.14
N LYS A 220 -7.36 -9.46 -15.24
CA LYS A 220 -8.43 -10.31 -15.76
C LYS A 220 -8.84 -9.83 -17.15
N LYS A 221 -9.67 -10.61 -17.81
CA LYS A 221 -10.29 -10.19 -19.08
C LYS A 221 -11.03 -8.86 -18.88
N GLY A 222 -10.71 -7.87 -19.69
CA GLY A 222 -11.26 -6.52 -19.59
C GLY A 222 -10.37 -5.53 -18.82
N ASP A 223 -9.28 -5.98 -18.21
CA ASP A 223 -8.23 -5.11 -17.67
C ASP A 223 -7.21 -4.75 -18.77
N TYR A 224 -6.46 -3.66 -18.56
CA TYR A 224 -5.56 -3.12 -19.57
C TYR A 224 -4.17 -2.88 -19.01
N LEU A 225 -3.14 -3.24 -19.79
CA LEU A 225 -1.75 -2.89 -19.54
C LEU A 225 -1.27 -1.89 -20.59
N ILE A 226 -0.77 -0.75 -20.13
CA ILE A 226 -0.09 0.27 -20.95
C ILE A 226 1.38 0.23 -20.55
N ALA A 227 2.25 -0.16 -21.48
CA ALA A 227 3.68 -0.31 -21.22
C ALA A 227 4.52 0.33 -22.31
N GLY A 228 5.63 0.93 -21.93
CA GLY A 228 6.64 1.39 -22.86
C GLY A 228 7.20 0.22 -23.69
N LYS A 229 7.69 0.50 -24.91
CA LYS A 229 8.18 -0.52 -25.87
C LYS A 229 9.19 -1.51 -25.27
N GLU A 230 10.10 -1.03 -24.41
CA GLU A 230 11.10 -1.88 -23.72
C GLU A 230 10.45 -2.86 -22.75
N ILE A 231 9.45 -2.38 -21.99
CA ILE A 231 8.71 -3.21 -21.05
C ILE A 231 7.86 -4.22 -21.79
N ALA A 232 7.19 -3.81 -22.87
CA ALA A 232 6.37 -4.70 -23.68
C ALA A 232 7.19 -5.86 -24.30
N ARG A 233 8.44 -5.62 -24.71
CA ARG A 233 9.36 -6.67 -25.15
C ARG A 233 9.69 -7.64 -24.01
N LYS A 234 10.09 -7.10 -22.86
CA LYS A 234 10.49 -7.89 -21.69
C LYS A 234 9.34 -8.72 -21.09
N ILE A 235 8.10 -8.40 -21.37
CA ILE A 235 6.92 -9.18 -20.93
C ILE A 235 6.64 -10.34 -21.87
N LYS A 236 7.03 -10.23 -23.15
CA LYS A 236 6.82 -11.29 -24.15
C LYS A 236 7.88 -12.40 -24.08
N ASP A 237 9.07 -12.07 -23.60
CA ASP A 237 10.18 -13.00 -23.35
C ASP A 237 10.01 -13.71 -21.99
#